data_1f18e443965c4aba94a751af44b7495e
#
_entry.id   1f18e443965c4aba94a751af44b7495e
#
_cell.length_a   1.000
_cell.length_b   1.000
_cell.length_c   1.000
_cell.angle_alpha   90.00
_cell.angle_beta   90.00
_cell.angle_gamma   90.00
#
_symmetry.space_group_name_H-M   'P 1'
#
loop_
_entity.id
_entity.type
_entity.pdbx_description
1 polymer ?
#
loop_
_entity_poly.entity_id
_entity_poly.type
_entity_poly.pdbx_seq_one_letter_code
_entity_poly.pdbx_strand_id
1 'polypeptide(L)'
;MKKKLFSCSFLGAFAFVFALFGEESNPVKDAALLNGGIIVTLDLNDAAQLKKLASKPSLQVQALLEREEAIEPIRKSIHEAGNYGQVSVNLHNGSDLPYIDNLVNLVICNESTKVPRDEIMRVLAPQGVLYAKTKDGYDRIVKPVPKGMDEWNQYL
;
A
#
# COMPACT_ATOMS: atom_id res chain seq x y z
N MET A 1 -55.59 -51.83 -13.85
CA MET A 1 -54.59 -51.11 -14.66
C MET A 1 -54.53 -49.65 -14.20
N LYS A 2 -53.57 -49.27 -13.37
CA LYS A 2 -53.41 -47.93 -12.82
C LYS A 2 -52.07 -47.40 -13.28
N LYS A 3 -52.07 -46.39 -14.15
CA LYS A 3 -50.90 -45.66 -14.60
C LYS A 3 -50.51 -44.63 -13.53
N LYS A 4 -49.30 -44.74 -12.97
CA LYS A 4 -48.71 -43.73 -12.11
C LYS A 4 -47.99 -42.69 -12.97
N LEU A 5 -48.40 -41.44 -12.89
CA LEU A 5 -47.68 -40.30 -13.41
C LEU A 5 -46.50 -40.00 -12.43
N PHE A 6 -45.32 -40.04 -12.96
CA PHE A 6 -44.13 -39.53 -12.28
C PHE A 6 -44.01 -38.03 -12.64
N SER A 7 -44.28 -37.17 -11.67
CA SER A 7 -43.97 -35.75 -11.75
C SER A 7 -42.53 -35.55 -11.29
N CYS A 8 -41.67 -35.26 -12.25
CA CYS A 8 -40.26 -34.92 -11.96
C CYS A 8 -40.16 -33.40 -11.88
N SER A 9 -40.27 -32.87 -10.65
CA SER A 9 -40.06 -31.45 -10.37
C SER A 9 -38.60 -31.25 -10.07
N PHE A 10 -37.80 -30.94 -11.10
CA PHE A 10 -36.39 -30.61 -10.94
C PHE A 10 -36.28 -29.09 -10.76
N LEU A 11 -36.40 -28.64 -9.49
CA LEU A 11 -36.09 -27.27 -9.12
C LEU A 11 -34.56 -27.20 -8.95
N GLY A 12 -33.86 -26.89 -10.04
CA GLY A 12 -32.46 -26.57 -10.04
C GLY A 12 -32.24 -25.20 -9.40
N ALA A 13 -31.90 -25.17 -8.11
CA ALA A 13 -31.38 -23.98 -7.47
C ALA A 13 -29.98 -23.72 -8.07
N PHE A 14 -29.93 -22.84 -9.06
CA PHE A 14 -28.69 -22.27 -9.60
C PHE A 14 -28.15 -21.29 -8.53
N ALA A 15 -27.40 -21.83 -7.57
CA ALA A 15 -26.65 -21.01 -6.63
C ALA A 15 -25.56 -20.27 -7.44
N PHE A 16 -25.87 -19.03 -7.80
CA PHE A 16 -24.91 -18.10 -8.38
C PHE A 16 -23.92 -17.74 -7.28
N VAL A 17 -22.86 -18.55 -7.14
CA VAL A 17 -21.72 -18.22 -6.31
C VAL A 17 -21.01 -17.05 -7.00
N PHE A 18 -21.42 -15.85 -6.62
CA PHE A 18 -20.66 -14.64 -6.89
C PHE A 18 -19.40 -14.72 -6.02
N ALA A 19 -18.37 -15.38 -6.54
CA ALA A 19 -17.03 -15.27 -5.99
C ALA A 19 -16.65 -13.80 -6.17
N LEU A 20 -16.85 -13.01 -5.13
CA LEU A 20 -16.20 -11.72 -4.95
C LEU A 20 -14.69 -12.03 -4.89
N PHE A 21 -14.06 -12.01 -6.06
CA PHE A 21 -12.62 -11.82 -6.13
C PHE A 21 -12.36 -10.42 -5.60
N GLY A 22 -12.22 -10.31 -4.28
CA GLY A 22 -11.60 -9.16 -3.66
C GLY A 22 -10.21 -9.05 -4.30
N GLU A 23 -9.98 -8.02 -5.08
CA GLU A 23 -8.66 -7.74 -5.64
C GLU A 23 -7.72 -7.60 -4.45
N GLU A 24 -6.80 -8.56 -4.30
CA GLU A 24 -5.89 -8.63 -3.17
C GLU A 24 -5.06 -7.34 -3.16
N SER A 25 -5.28 -6.53 -2.13
CA SER A 25 -4.62 -5.23 -1.98
C SER A 25 -3.11 -5.41 -1.93
N ASN A 26 -2.41 -5.05 -2.99
CA ASN A 26 -0.98 -5.26 -3.13
C ASN A 26 -0.23 -3.94 -3.30
N PRO A 27 0.51 -3.49 -2.28
CA PRO A 27 1.23 -2.21 -2.33
C PRO A 27 2.27 -2.14 -3.45
N VAL A 28 2.86 -3.26 -3.88
CA VAL A 28 3.83 -3.29 -4.99
C VAL A 28 3.16 -3.00 -6.32
N LYS A 29 1.91 -3.48 -6.53
CA LYS A 29 1.15 -3.16 -7.75
C LYS A 29 0.85 -1.67 -7.84
N ASP A 30 0.36 -1.05 -6.75
CA ASP A 30 0.07 0.38 -6.74
C ASP A 30 1.33 1.23 -6.89
N ALA A 31 2.45 0.84 -6.26
CA ALA A 31 3.75 1.49 -6.47
C ALA A 31 4.17 1.46 -7.94
N ALA A 32 3.97 0.34 -8.63
CA ALA A 32 4.29 0.22 -10.06
C ALA A 32 3.40 1.09 -10.97
N LEU A 33 2.21 1.48 -10.52
CA LEU A 33 1.32 2.38 -11.27
C LEU A 33 1.72 3.86 -11.11
N LEU A 34 2.45 4.22 -10.05
CA LEU A 34 2.94 5.59 -9.88
C LEU A 34 3.94 5.95 -10.99
N ASN A 35 3.82 7.15 -11.53
CA ASN A 35 4.78 7.69 -12.51
C ASN A 35 6.06 8.23 -11.85
N GLY A 36 6.01 8.52 -10.56
CA GLY A 36 7.10 9.00 -9.73
C GLY A 36 6.58 9.43 -8.37
N GLY A 37 7.48 9.75 -7.46
CA GLY A 37 7.13 10.27 -6.13
C GLY A 37 7.80 9.54 -4.98
N ILE A 38 7.29 9.76 -3.78
CA ILE A 38 7.85 9.25 -2.53
C ILE A 38 6.95 8.15 -1.97
N ILE A 39 7.58 7.03 -1.67
CA ILE A 39 6.99 5.89 -0.96
C ILE A 39 7.65 5.81 0.41
N VAL A 40 6.85 5.81 1.46
CA VAL A 40 7.33 5.67 2.83
C VAL A 40 6.88 4.33 3.40
N THR A 41 7.79 3.60 4.02
CA THR A 41 7.44 2.38 4.74
C THR A 41 7.75 2.55 6.23
N LEU A 42 6.79 2.18 7.08
CA LEU A 42 6.90 2.26 8.53
C LEU A 42 7.07 0.85 9.10
N ASP A 43 8.23 0.62 9.70
CA ASP A 43 8.65 -0.65 10.31
C ASP A 43 8.58 -1.88 9.38
N LEU A 44 8.86 -1.68 8.09
CA LEU A 44 8.98 -2.75 7.11
C LEU A 44 10.43 -3.22 7.01
N ASN A 45 10.72 -4.41 7.58
CA ASN A 45 12.08 -4.95 7.71
C ASN A 45 12.49 -5.89 6.55
N ASP A 46 11.74 -5.91 5.45
CA ASP A 46 12.00 -6.77 4.31
C ASP A 46 12.69 -6.02 3.16
N ALA A 47 14.01 -6.20 3.03
CA ALA A 47 14.80 -5.60 1.95
C ALA A 47 14.33 -6.02 0.55
N ALA A 48 13.80 -7.24 0.38
CA ALA A 48 13.30 -7.70 -0.92
C ALA A 48 12.02 -6.95 -1.32
N GLN A 49 11.15 -6.67 -0.36
CA GLN A 49 9.95 -5.88 -0.60
C GLN A 49 10.30 -4.41 -0.89
N LEU A 50 11.24 -3.82 -0.16
CA LEU A 50 11.72 -2.44 -0.41
C LEU A 50 12.27 -2.29 -1.84
N LYS A 51 13.06 -3.26 -2.32
CA LYS A 51 13.56 -3.28 -3.70
C LYS A 51 12.44 -3.37 -4.74
N LYS A 52 11.41 -4.17 -4.50
CA LYS A 52 10.24 -4.27 -5.40
C LYS A 52 9.44 -2.98 -5.46
N LEU A 53 9.36 -2.22 -4.37
CA LEU A 53 8.72 -0.91 -4.34
C LEU A 53 9.50 0.11 -5.19
N ALA A 54 10.82 0.02 -5.23
CA ALA A 54 11.70 0.85 -6.06
C ALA A 54 11.75 0.38 -7.52
N SER A 55 10.60 0.08 -8.12
CA SER A 55 10.48 -0.51 -9.45
C SER A 55 10.83 0.43 -10.60
N LYS A 56 10.82 1.74 -10.38
CA LYS A 56 11.13 2.78 -11.38
C LYS A 56 12.14 3.76 -10.82
N PRO A 57 13.06 4.31 -11.64
CA PRO A 57 14.03 5.31 -11.19
C PRO A 57 13.42 6.60 -10.62
N SER A 58 12.19 6.92 -11.03
CA SER A 58 11.43 8.09 -10.57
C SER A 58 10.78 7.92 -9.19
N LEU A 59 10.84 6.72 -8.61
CA LEU A 59 10.31 6.42 -7.27
C LEU A 59 11.44 6.48 -6.23
N GLN A 60 11.20 7.20 -5.14
CA GLN A 60 12.05 7.23 -3.98
C GLN A 60 11.39 6.46 -2.85
N VAL A 61 12.04 5.44 -2.32
CA VAL A 61 11.55 4.64 -1.21
C VAL A 61 12.31 5.01 0.06
N GLN A 62 11.60 5.40 1.11
CA GLN A 62 12.17 5.71 2.40
C GLN A 62 11.61 4.75 3.45
N ALA A 63 12.47 3.89 3.97
CA ALA A 63 12.12 2.97 5.04
C ALA A 63 12.48 3.61 6.40
N LEU A 64 11.48 3.78 7.24
CA LEU A 64 11.60 4.24 8.61
C LEU A 64 11.44 3.06 9.55
N LEU A 65 12.48 2.75 10.33
CA LEU A 65 12.53 1.59 11.22
C LEU A 65 12.66 2.05 12.68
N GLU A 66 11.96 1.38 13.57
CA GLU A 66 12.04 1.66 15.00
C GLU A 66 13.28 1.01 15.66
N ARG A 67 13.85 -0.03 15.05
CA ARG A 67 14.98 -0.79 15.60
C ARG A 67 16.27 -0.50 14.85
N GLU A 68 17.23 0.03 15.56
CA GLU A 68 18.55 0.39 15.02
C GLU A 68 19.31 -0.83 14.46
N GLU A 69 19.20 -1.98 15.12
CA GLU A 69 19.89 -3.22 14.72
C GLU A 69 19.45 -3.73 13.35
N ALA A 70 18.22 -3.37 12.90
CA ALA A 70 17.71 -3.76 11.61
C ALA A 70 18.22 -2.90 10.44
N ILE A 71 18.77 -1.72 10.72
CA ILE A 71 19.12 -0.73 9.70
C ILE A 71 20.31 -1.22 8.85
N GLU A 72 21.41 -1.55 9.46
CA GLU A 72 22.64 -1.90 8.75
C GLU A 72 22.51 -3.15 7.87
N PRO A 73 21.88 -4.26 8.32
CA PRO A 73 21.66 -5.42 7.45
C PRO A 73 20.83 -5.08 6.21
N ILE A 74 19.81 -4.22 6.35
CA ILE A 74 18.93 -3.82 5.23
C ILE A 74 19.70 -2.90 4.28
N ARG A 75 20.43 -1.90 4.80
CA ARG A 75 21.29 -1.01 4.00
C ARG A 75 22.29 -1.79 3.16
N LYS A 76 22.97 -2.76 3.78
CA LYS A 76 23.91 -3.63 3.08
C LYS A 76 23.23 -4.39 1.93
N SER A 77 22.08 -4.99 2.19
CA SER A 77 21.32 -5.72 1.18
C SER A 77 20.83 -4.83 0.01
N ILE A 78 20.48 -3.56 0.30
CA ILE A 78 20.08 -2.58 -0.72
C ILE A 78 21.29 -2.14 -1.54
N HIS A 79 22.43 -1.90 -0.90
CA HIS A 79 23.68 -1.53 -1.56
C HIS A 79 24.17 -2.63 -2.50
N GLU A 80 24.20 -3.88 -2.04
CA GLU A 80 24.60 -5.04 -2.86
C GLU A 80 23.69 -5.25 -4.07
N ALA A 81 22.42 -4.84 -3.97
CA ALA A 81 21.47 -4.91 -5.08
C ALA A 81 21.52 -3.72 -6.05
N GLY A 82 22.38 -2.73 -5.81
CA GLY A 82 22.50 -1.54 -6.66
C GLY A 82 21.36 -0.53 -6.53
N ASN A 83 20.51 -0.65 -5.50
CA ASN A 83 19.39 0.27 -5.25
C ASN A 83 19.74 1.42 -4.28
N TYR A 84 21.03 1.59 -3.98
CA TYR A 84 21.49 2.70 -3.14
C TYR A 84 21.19 4.05 -3.80
N GLY A 85 20.65 5.00 -3.00
CA GLY A 85 20.21 6.31 -3.49
C GLY A 85 18.73 6.34 -3.91
N GLN A 86 18.16 5.23 -4.35
CA GLN A 86 16.73 5.11 -4.62
C GLN A 86 15.95 4.61 -3.39
N VAL A 87 16.57 3.74 -2.60
CA VAL A 87 16.03 3.26 -1.33
C VAL A 87 16.90 3.76 -0.19
N SER A 88 16.33 4.49 0.75
CA SER A 88 16.99 4.94 1.98
C SER A 88 16.37 4.26 3.20
N VAL A 89 17.18 4.00 4.22
CA VAL A 89 16.75 3.38 5.48
C VAL A 89 17.23 4.23 6.64
N ASN A 90 16.30 4.67 7.48
CA ASN A 90 16.59 5.55 8.60
C ASN A 90 15.90 5.07 9.88
N LEU A 91 16.49 5.40 11.02
CA LEU A 91 15.87 5.21 12.32
C LEU A 91 14.75 6.22 12.51
N HIS A 92 13.61 5.78 13.03
CA HIS A 92 12.51 6.64 13.37
C HIS A 92 11.74 6.07 14.58
N ASN A 93 11.82 6.77 15.71
CA ASN A 93 11.22 6.34 16.98
C ASN A 93 10.10 7.30 17.45
N GLY A 94 9.74 8.28 16.62
CA GLY A 94 8.76 9.29 16.96
C GLY A 94 7.34 8.95 16.49
N SER A 95 6.40 9.74 16.95
CA SER A 95 5.02 9.77 16.45
C SER A 95 4.85 10.64 15.21
N ASP A 96 5.72 11.64 15.04
CA ASP A 96 5.63 12.63 13.97
C ASP A 96 6.57 12.27 12.82
N LEU A 97 6.06 12.28 11.62
CA LEU A 97 6.84 11.94 10.42
C LEU A 97 7.64 13.14 9.92
N PRO A 98 8.90 12.96 9.49
CA PRO A 98 9.77 14.06 9.04
C PRO A 98 9.43 14.57 7.63
N TYR A 99 8.14 14.67 7.32
CA TYR A 99 7.63 15.13 6.03
C TYR A 99 6.66 16.27 6.20
N ILE A 100 6.63 17.16 5.21
CA ILE A 100 5.60 18.20 5.10
C ILE A 100 4.25 17.57 4.70
N ASP A 101 3.18 18.35 4.86
CA ASP A 101 1.83 17.92 4.49
C ASP A 101 1.73 17.62 2.99
N ASN A 102 0.96 16.60 2.63
CA ASN A 102 0.63 16.26 1.25
C ASN A 102 1.83 15.94 0.33
N LEU A 103 2.92 15.41 0.87
CA LEU A 103 4.13 15.10 0.12
C LEU A 103 4.19 13.65 -0.37
N VAL A 104 3.75 12.69 0.43
CA VAL A 104 3.99 11.26 0.23
C VAL A 104 2.88 10.65 -0.63
N ASN A 105 3.23 9.89 -1.66
CA ASN A 105 2.26 9.28 -2.57
C ASN A 105 1.73 7.94 -2.04
N LEU A 106 2.58 7.18 -1.35
CA LEU A 106 2.23 5.86 -0.83
C LEU A 106 2.88 5.65 0.54
N VAL A 107 2.09 5.26 1.53
CA VAL A 107 2.58 4.82 2.84
C VAL A 107 2.22 3.35 3.06
N ILE A 108 3.18 2.57 3.50
CA ILE A 108 2.98 1.18 3.91
C ILE A 108 3.37 1.08 5.37
N CYS A 109 2.43 0.76 6.24
CA CYS A 109 2.70 0.60 7.67
C CYS A 109 2.49 -0.85 8.14
N ASN A 110 3.34 -1.28 9.06
CA ASN A 110 3.16 -2.52 9.79
C ASN A 110 2.14 -2.33 10.92
N GLU A 111 1.53 -3.42 11.42
CA GLU A 111 0.60 -3.37 12.57
C GLU A 111 1.23 -2.77 13.84
N SER A 112 2.56 -2.87 13.98
CA SER A 112 3.31 -2.41 15.15
C SER A 112 3.68 -0.93 15.13
N THR A 113 3.36 -0.18 14.06
CA THR A 113 3.78 1.22 13.98
C THR A 113 3.15 2.08 15.08
N LYS A 114 3.98 2.95 15.70
CA LYS A 114 3.55 3.92 16.70
C LYS A 114 3.04 5.24 16.12
N VAL A 115 3.21 5.42 14.82
CA VAL A 115 2.77 6.63 14.12
C VAL A 115 1.24 6.66 14.05
N PRO A 116 0.60 7.72 14.57
CA PRO A 116 -0.85 7.87 14.52
C PRO A 116 -1.36 7.95 13.09
N ARG A 117 -2.56 7.42 12.85
CA ARG A 117 -3.19 7.45 11.54
C ARG A 117 -3.37 8.86 10.99
N ASP A 118 -3.71 9.81 11.85
CA ASP A 118 -3.89 11.22 11.46
C ASP A 118 -2.59 11.82 10.93
N GLU A 119 -1.46 11.45 11.51
CA GLU A 119 -0.14 11.87 11.05
C GLU A 119 0.20 11.26 9.69
N ILE A 120 -0.11 9.99 9.48
CA ILE A 120 0.05 9.35 8.17
C ILE A 120 -0.83 10.05 7.13
N MET A 121 -2.07 10.36 7.49
CA MET A 121 -2.98 11.08 6.59
C MET A 121 -2.54 12.51 6.34
N ARG A 122 -1.86 13.18 7.28
CA ARG A 122 -1.29 14.53 7.08
C ARG A 122 -0.26 14.53 5.96
N VAL A 123 0.70 13.60 6.00
CA VAL A 123 1.81 13.55 5.04
C VAL A 123 1.42 12.98 3.68
N LEU A 124 0.36 12.19 3.58
CA LEU A 124 -0.12 11.66 2.32
C LEU A 124 -0.61 12.79 1.40
N ALA A 125 -0.24 12.74 0.13
CA ALA A 125 -0.79 13.59 -0.91
C ALA A 125 -2.30 13.30 -1.14
N PRO A 126 -3.09 14.24 -1.66
CA PRO A 126 -4.44 13.94 -2.15
C PRO A 126 -4.39 12.78 -3.14
N GLN A 127 -5.31 11.82 -3.02
CA GLN A 127 -5.32 10.52 -3.73
C GLN A 127 -4.14 9.59 -3.39
N GLY A 128 -3.25 9.98 -2.49
CA GLY A 128 -2.22 9.10 -1.94
C GLY A 128 -2.83 7.92 -1.18
N VAL A 129 -2.11 6.82 -1.12
CA VAL A 129 -2.62 5.55 -0.61
C VAL A 129 -1.88 5.14 0.65
N LEU A 130 -2.64 4.74 1.67
CA LEU A 130 -2.14 4.05 2.85
C LEU A 130 -2.43 2.56 2.73
N TYR A 131 -1.42 1.74 2.88
CA TYR A 131 -1.53 0.31 3.12
C TYR A 131 -1.19 -0.01 4.57
N ALA A 132 -2.19 -0.38 5.34
CA ALA A 132 -2.03 -0.86 6.70
C ALA A 132 -2.00 -2.39 6.69
N LYS A 133 -0.89 -2.99 7.15
CA LYS A 133 -0.76 -4.43 7.24
C LYS A 133 -1.73 -4.97 8.28
N THR A 134 -2.43 -6.03 7.94
CA THR A 134 -3.34 -6.78 8.80
C THR A 134 -2.93 -8.24 8.84
N LYS A 135 -3.59 -9.06 9.66
CA LYS A 135 -3.35 -10.52 9.72
C LYS A 135 -3.64 -11.22 8.39
N ASP A 136 -4.62 -10.71 7.64
CA ASP A 136 -5.13 -11.32 6.41
C ASP A 136 -4.59 -10.65 5.13
N GLY A 137 -3.70 -9.64 5.27
CA GLY A 137 -3.15 -8.92 4.12
C GLY A 137 -2.91 -7.44 4.37
N TYR A 138 -3.46 -6.58 3.53
CA TYR A 138 -3.36 -5.12 3.66
C TYR A 138 -4.72 -4.45 3.50
N ASP A 139 -5.05 -3.56 4.43
CA ASP A 139 -6.13 -2.60 4.27
C ASP A 139 -5.63 -1.43 3.41
N ARG A 140 -6.37 -1.13 2.34
CA ARG A 140 -6.06 -0.04 1.42
C ARG A 140 -6.97 1.15 1.67
N ILE A 141 -6.38 2.29 1.97
CA ILE A 141 -7.08 3.53 2.28
C ILE A 141 -6.56 4.63 1.38
N VAL A 142 -7.44 5.31 0.67
CA VAL A 142 -7.09 6.43 -0.22
C VAL A 142 -7.43 7.74 0.48
N LYS A 143 -6.47 8.69 0.51
CA LYS A 143 -6.73 10.04 1.02
C LYS A 143 -7.67 10.78 0.06
N PRO A 144 -8.82 11.29 0.55
CA PRO A 144 -9.73 12.04 -0.30
C PRO A 144 -9.11 13.36 -0.78
N VAL A 145 -9.54 13.82 -1.94
CA VAL A 145 -9.21 15.18 -2.41
C VAL A 145 -10.01 16.17 -1.58
N PRO A 146 -9.37 17.22 -1.03
CA PRO A 146 -10.09 18.27 -0.31
C PRO A 146 -11.15 18.94 -1.19
N LYS A 147 -12.34 19.20 -0.62
CA LYS A 147 -13.39 19.94 -1.32
C LYS A 147 -12.89 21.34 -1.65
N GLY A 148 -12.93 21.74 -2.92
CA GLY A 148 -12.50 23.07 -3.37
C GLY A 148 -11.10 23.11 -4.01
N MET A 149 -10.43 21.98 -4.18
CA MET A 149 -9.32 21.92 -5.13
C MET A 149 -9.90 21.75 -6.54
N ASP A 150 -9.90 22.85 -7.29
CA ASP A 150 -10.23 22.84 -8.71
C ASP A 150 -9.08 22.20 -9.49
N GLU A 151 -9.42 21.37 -10.48
CA GLU A 151 -8.45 20.98 -11.50
C GLU A 151 -8.04 22.24 -12.27
N TRP A 152 -6.76 22.51 -12.33
CA TRP A 152 -6.22 23.63 -13.14
C TRP A 152 -6.44 23.30 -14.63
N ASN A 153 -7.65 23.57 -15.11
CA ASN A 153 -7.99 23.59 -16.53
C ASN A 153 -7.56 24.93 -17.13
N GLN A 154 -6.26 25.21 -17.14
CA GLN A 154 -5.74 26.32 -17.92
C GLN A 154 -5.66 25.86 -19.38
N TYR A 155 -6.64 26.27 -20.15
CA TYR A 155 -6.54 26.29 -21.60
C TYR A 155 -5.57 27.42 -21.98
N LEU A 156 -4.41 27.04 -22.53
CA LEU A 156 -3.56 27.93 -23.30
C LEU A 156 -4.10 28.06 -24.71
#